data_c7d5da6cdcc74812c901fdde0a32fc4e
#
_entry.id   c7d5da6cdcc74812c901fdde0a32fc4e
#
_cell.length_a   1.000
_cell.length_b   1.000
_cell.length_c   1.000
_cell.angle_alpha   90.00
_cell.angle_beta   90.00
_cell.angle_gamma   90.00
#
_symmetry.space_group_name_H-M   'P 1'
#
loop_
_entity.id
_entity.type
_entity.pdbx_description
1 polymer ?
#
loop_
_entity_poly.entity_id
_entity_poly.type
_entity_poly.pdbx_seq_one_letter_code
_entity_poly.pdbx_strand_id
1 'polypeptide(L)'
;ITGLVQQGRLSKGDCIVVGRSFGRVRDIVNDRGDRNADAMPSTPVAVSGINTLPDAGDKFYVVKNLRTAESAAQERIQAERERDLAKEKVTLDNIFEKLEGASRKELPIILKSDCQGSAETIKASLEKCSTDEVTITVKHSSVGGVNDSDVALAEASGAIVIGFNVTASGSVRKSAEKQ
;
A
#
# COMPACT_ATOMS: atom_id res chain seq x y z
N ILE A 1 5.17 -2.19 12.23
CA ILE A 1 5.61 -0.90 11.68
C ILE A 1 6.71 -0.31 12.55
N THR A 2 7.63 0.43 11.93
CA THR A 2 8.69 1.16 12.65
C THR A 2 8.35 2.65 12.63
N GLY A 3 8.45 3.29 13.77
CA GLY A 3 8.16 4.72 13.92
C GLY A 3 9.07 5.39 14.95
N LEU A 4 9.06 6.70 14.96
CA LEU A 4 9.76 7.52 15.95
C LEU A 4 8.72 8.23 16.83
N VAL A 5 8.79 8.02 18.13
CA VAL A 5 7.98 8.77 19.10
C VAL A 5 8.50 10.20 19.14
N GLN A 6 7.69 11.17 18.73
CA GLN A 6 8.09 12.58 18.71
C GLN A 6 7.64 13.31 19.98
N GLN A 7 6.45 13.02 20.47
CA GLN A 7 5.87 13.68 21.64
C GLN A 7 5.05 12.68 22.46
N GLY A 8 4.95 12.93 23.75
CA GLY A 8 4.17 12.10 24.67
C GLY A 8 4.85 10.78 25.00
N ARG A 9 4.05 9.79 25.34
CA ARG A 9 4.47 8.43 25.71
C ARG A 9 3.60 7.43 24.96
N LEU A 10 4.21 6.41 24.40
CA LEU A 10 3.50 5.27 23.81
C LEU A 10 3.66 4.07 24.73
N SER A 11 2.57 3.45 25.13
CA SER A 11 2.55 2.30 26.03
C SER A 11 1.92 1.07 25.36
N LYS A 12 2.35 -0.10 25.82
CA LYS A 12 1.71 -1.36 25.43
C LYS A 12 0.24 -1.35 25.86
N GLY A 13 -0.66 -1.67 24.95
CA GLY A 13 -2.11 -1.64 25.16
C GLY A 13 -2.80 -0.36 24.69
N ASP A 14 -2.05 0.70 24.36
CA ASP A 14 -2.59 1.91 23.79
C ASP A 14 -3.30 1.65 22.46
N CYS A 15 -4.36 2.40 22.21
CA CYS A 15 -5.00 2.42 20.89
C CYS A 15 -4.37 3.53 20.05
N ILE A 16 -3.97 3.19 18.83
CA ILE A 16 -3.34 4.14 17.91
C ILE A 16 -4.05 4.18 16.58
N VAL A 17 -3.99 5.34 15.94
CA VAL A 17 -4.36 5.57 14.54
C VAL A 17 -3.13 6.07 13.80
N VAL A 18 -2.85 5.50 12.64
CA VAL A 18 -1.70 5.81 11.80
C VAL A 18 -2.19 5.91 10.36
N GLY A 19 -2.24 7.12 9.80
CA GLY A 19 -2.80 7.29 8.46
C GLY A 19 -4.21 6.69 8.36
N ARG A 20 -4.39 5.71 7.49
CA ARG A 20 -5.62 4.93 7.26
C ARG A 20 -5.74 3.70 8.15
N SER A 21 -4.71 3.41 8.92
CA SER A 21 -4.60 2.22 9.75
C SER A 21 -4.87 2.53 11.20
N PHE A 22 -5.36 1.55 11.94
CA PHE A 22 -5.57 1.66 13.37
C PHE A 22 -5.28 0.33 14.07
N GLY A 23 -5.14 0.35 15.37
CA GLY A 23 -4.96 -0.86 16.12
C GLY A 23 -4.66 -0.62 17.60
N ARG A 24 -4.45 -1.73 18.30
CA ARG A 24 -3.99 -1.70 19.69
C ARG A 24 -2.55 -2.20 19.75
N VAL A 25 -1.67 -1.43 20.33
CA VAL A 25 -0.26 -1.77 20.53
C VAL A 25 -0.15 -3.08 21.32
N ARG A 26 0.37 -4.12 20.68
CA ARG A 26 0.62 -5.42 21.32
C ARG A 26 2.01 -5.48 21.93
N ASP A 27 3.02 -5.10 21.13
CA ASP A 27 4.39 -5.08 21.57
C ASP A 27 5.09 -3.81 21.02
N ILE A 28 6.03 -3.31 21.82
CA ILE A 28 6.94 -2.23 21.48
C ILE A 28 8.35 -2.80 21.56
N VAL A 29 9.07 -2.77 20.46
CA VAL A 29 10.45 -3.26 20.36
C VAL A 29 11.35 -2.07 20.04
N ASN A 30 12.43 -1.90 20.78
CA ASN A 30 13.40 -0.84 20.55
C ASN A 30 14.38 -1.19 19.40
N ASP A 31 15.31 -0.30 19.12
CA ASP A 31 16.38 -0.45 18.14
C ASP A 31 17.35 -1.62 18.43
N ARG A 32 17.41 -2.07 19.69
CA ARG A 32 18.25 -3.19 20.13
C ARG A 32 17.55 -4.54 20.07
N GLY A 33 16.23 -4.55 19.77
CA GLY A 33 15.43 -5.75 19.75
C GLY A 33 14.78 -6.10 21.10
N ASP A 34 14.93 -5.23 22.13
CA ASP A 34 14.34 -5.48 23.43
C ASP A 34 12.85 -5.05 23.42
N ARG A 35 12.03 -5.83 24.13
CA ARG A 35 10.62 -5.52 24.33
C ARG A 35 10.44 -4.55 25.49
N ASN A 36 9.90 -3.40 25.24
CA ASN A 36 9.63 -2.37 26.23
C ASN A 36 8.13 -2.28 26.54
N ALA A 37 7.80 -1.91 27.78
CA ALA A 37 6.41 -1.63 28.17
C ALA A 37 5.93 -0.32 27.57
N ASP A 38 6.84 0.64 27.39
CA ASP A 38 6.58 2.00 26.91
C ASP A 38 7.79 2.59 26.18
N ALA A 39 7.52 3.64 25.42
CA ALA A 39 8.50 4.41 24.69
C ALA A 39 8.31 5.91 24.93
N MET A 40 9.42 6.59 25.16
CA MET A 40 9.50 8.03 25.39
C MET A 40 9.80 8.78 24.07
N PRO A 41 9.69 10.13 24.07
CA PRO A 41 10.07 10.93 22.92
C PRO A 41 11.52 10.66 22.45
N SER A 42 11.75 10.81 21.16
CA SER A 42 13.03 10.55 20.50
C SER A 42 13.49 9.08 20.51
N THR A 43 12.58 8.15 20.82
CA THR A 43 12.88 6.72 20.80
C THR A 43 12.33 6.09 19.51
N PRO A 44 13.18 5.45 18.69
CA PRO A 44 12.72 4.62 17.57
C PRO A 44 12.12 3.32 18.09
N VAL A 45 10.96 2.93 17.58
CA VAL A 45 10.25 1.74 18.02
C VAL A 45 9.63 0.99 16.85
N ALA A 46 9.70 -0.34 16.93
CA ALA A 46 8.88 -1.22 16.11
C ALA A 46 7.62 -1.59 16.89
N VAL A 47 6.47 -1.29 16.33
CA VAL A 47 5.16 -1.51 16.95
C VAL A 47 4.40 -2.58 16.22
N SER A 48 3.79 -3.51 16.96
CA SER A 48 2.90 -4.54 16.44
C SER A 48 1.46 -4.34 16.93
N GLY A 49 0.48 -4.90 16.19
CA GLY A 49 -0.93 -4.86 16.59
C GLY A 49 -1.78 -3.89 15.78
N ILE A 50 -1.31 -3.43 14.64
CA ILE A 50 -2.03 -2.59 13.69
C ILE A 50 -2.69 -3.45 12.64
N ASN A 51 -3.90 -3.09 12.20
CA ASN A 51 -4.73 -3.89 11.30
C ASN A 51 -4.22 -3.95 9.86
N THR A 52 -3.70 -2.84 9.35
CA THR A 52 -3.18 -2.71 7.97
C THR A 52 -1.85 -1.96 7.99
N LEU A 53 -1.09 -2.04 6.91
CA LEU A 53 0.15 -1.28 6.78
C LEU A 53 -0.18 0.19 6.48
N PRO A 54 0.33 1.15 7.27
CA PRO A 54 0.26 2.57 6.95
C PRO A 54 1.27 2.94 5.87
N ASP A 55 1.09 4.10 5.28
CA ASP A 55 2.03 4.64 4.32
C ASP A 55 3.28 5.21 5.03
N ALA A 56 4.41 5.21 4.33
CA ALA A 56 5.65 5.76 4.87
C ALA A 56 5.50 7.28 5.08
N GLY A 57 5.90 7.75 6.27
CA GLY A 57 5.75 9.16 6.64
C GLY A 57 4.44 9.50 7.37
N ASP A 58 3.53 8.55 7.50
CA ASP A 58 2.31 8.75 8.27
C ASP A 58 2.59 9.04 9.75
N LYS A 59 1.86 10.00 10.29
CA LYS A 59 1.91 10.29 11.72
C LYS A 59 0.98 9.39 12.49
N PHE A 60 1.45 8.85 13.61
CA PHE A 60 0.61 8.10 14.53
C PHE A 60 0.18 8.94 15.75
N TYR A 61 -1.03 8.67 16.22
CA TYR A 61 -1.63 9.33 17.37
C TYR A 61 -2.20 8.29 18.31
N VAL A 62 -1.96 8.49 19.61
CA VAL A 62 -2.60 7.69 20.66
C VAL A 62 -3.99 8.23 20.92
N VAL A 63 -4.98 7.35 20.97
CA VAL A 63 -6.38 7.68 21.20
C VAL A 63 -6.94 6.88 22.39
N LYS A 64 -8.02 7.37 23.00
CA LYS A 64 -8.58 6.79 24.23
C LYS A 64 -9.13 5.36 24.06
N ASN A 65 -9.68 5.07 22.89
CA ASN A 65 -10.29 3.75 22.65
C ASN A 65 -10.19 3.35 21.18
N LEU A 66 -10.39 2.06 20.93
CA LEU A 66 -10.28 1.48 19.59
C LEU A 66 -11.36 2.00 18.61
N ARG A 67 -12.59 2.27 19.13
CA ARG A 67 -13.67 2.83 18.30
C ARG A 67 -13.31 4.21 17.74
N THR A 68 -12.71 5.05 18.55
CA THR A 68 -12.25 6.38 18.09
C THR A 68 -11.15 6.26 17.05
N ALA A 69 -10.23 5.28 17.21
CA ALA A 69 -9.20 5.00 16.21
C ALA A 69 -9.81 4.55 14.89
N GLU A 70 -10.78 3.64 14.95
CA GLU A 70 -11.49 3.13 13.78
C GLU A 70 -12.25 4.21 13.03
N SER A 71 -13.08 5.01 13.75
CA SER A 71 -13.80 6.14 13.13
C SER A 71 -12.85 7.11 12.43
N ALA A 72 -11.75 7.50 13.09
CA ALA A 72 -10.78 8.41 12.52
C ALA A 72 -10.09 7.84 11.27
N ALA A 73 -9.80 6.53 11.25
CA ALA A 73 -9.24 5.86 10.08
C ALA A 73 -10.26 5.79 8.92
N GLN A 74 -11.52 5.46 9.22
CA GLN A 74 -12.60 5.42 8.23
C GLN A 74 -12.87 6.80 7.61
N GLU A 75 -12.91 7.85 8.42
CA GLU A 75 -13.08 9.23 7.92
C GLU A 75 -11.95 9.63 6.95
N ARG A 76 -10.71 9.23 7.25
CA ARG A 76 -9.58 9.49 6.34
C ARG A 76 -9.70 8.72 5.03
N ILE A 77 -10.08 7.45 5.09
CA ILE A 77 -10.32 6.62 3.89
C ILE A 77 -11.43 7.25 3.03
N GLN A 78 -12.50 7.71 3.66
CA GLN A 78 -13.61 8.35 2.96
C GLN A 78 -13.18 9.65 2.28
N ALA A 79 -12.49 10.53 3.03
CA ALA A 79 -12.00 11.79 2.52
C ALA A 79 -11.00 11.61 1.35
N GLU A 80 -10.18 10.57 1.40
CA GLU A 80 -9.24 10.25 0.32
C GLU A 80 -9.98 9.77 -0.92
N ARG A 81 -10.96 8.87 -0.78
CA ARG A 81 -11.81 8.42 -1.89
C ARG A 81 -12.55 9.59 -2.55
N GLU A 82 -13.08 10.50 -1.75
CA GLU A 82 -13.76 11.71 -2.27
C GLU A 82 -12.80 12.62 -3.05
N ARG A 83 -11.57 12.76 -2.56
CA ARG A 83 -10.53 13.53 -3.25
C ARG A 83 -10.12 12.87 -4.57
N ASP A 84 -9.98 11.56 -4.60
CA ASP A 84 -9.59 10.83 -5.80
C ASP A 84 -10.72 10.88 -6.85
N LEU A 85 -11.97 10.68 -6.44
CA LEU A 85 -13.14 10.88 -7.31
C LEU A 85 -13.27 12.33 -7.81
N ALA A 86 -12.86 13.32 -7.00
CA ALA A 86 -12.87 14.71 -7.42
C ALA A 86 -11.77 15.03 -8.44
N LYS A 87 -10.63 14.32 -8.39
CA LYS A 87 -9.54 14.44 -9.40
C LYS A 87 -9.92 13.81 -10.73
N GLU A 88 -10.76 12.77 -10.71
CA GLU A 88 -11.26 12.11 -11.92
C GLU A 88 -12.41 12.87 -12.62
N LYS A 89 -12.77 14.08 -12.20
CA LYS A 89 -13.73 14.91 -12.95
C LYS A 89 -13.17 15.16 -14.35
N VAL A 90 -13.69 14.38 -15.28
CA VAL A 90 -13.39 14.45 -16.70
C VAL A 90 -13.90 15.80 -17.20
N THR A 91 -13.00 16.76 -17.40
CA THR A 91 -13.30 17.99 -18.19
C THR A 91 -13.21 17.65 -19.67
N LEU A 92 -13.90 18.41 -20.52
CA LEU A 92 -13.85 18.20 -21.97
C LEU A 92 -12.41 18.25 -22.50
N ASP A 93 -11.55 19.08 -21.91
CA ASP A 93 -10.13 19.16 -22.27
C ASP A 93 -9.40 17.82 -21.99
N ASN A 94 -9.69 17.15 -20.87
CA ASN A 94 -9.12 15.83 -20.56
C ASN A 94 -9.63 14.71 -21.48
N ILE A 95 -10.81 14.89 -22.12
CA ILE A 95 -11.31 13.95 -23.13
C ILE A 95 -10.47 14.06 -24.40
N PHE A 96 -10.12 15.27 -24.83
CA PHE A 96 -9.27 15.46 -26.00
C PHE A 96 -7.85 14.93 -25.75
N GLU A 97 -7.24 15.18 -24.59
CA GLU A 97 -5.96 14.57 -24.22
C GLU A 97 -6.02 13.03 -24.16
N LYS A 98 -7.12 12.47 -23.67
CA LYS A 98 -7.34 11.00 -23.68
C LYS A 98 -7.56 10.46 -25.09
N LEU A 99 -8.16 11.22 -25.99
CA LEU A 99 -8.34 10.84 -27.40
C LEU A 99 -7.02 10.93 -28.19
N GLU A 100 -6.19 11.93 -27.91
CA GLU A 100 -4.83 11.99 -28.45
C GLU A 100 -3.91 10.91 -27.88
N GLY A 101 -4.10 10.54 -26.59
CA GLY A 101 -3.45 9.40 -25.94
C GLY A 101 -3.97 8.02 -26.39
N ALA A 102 -5.11 7.95 -27.10
CA ALA A 102 -5.70 6.69 -27.58
C ALA A 102 -4.87 5.98 -28.66
N SER A 103 -3.86 6.64 -29.21
CA SER A 103 -2.86 5.98 -30.06
C SER A 103 -1.74 5.28 -29.29
N ARG A 104 -1.62 5.49 -27.96
CA ARG A 104 -0.61 4.86 -27.13
C ARG A 104 -1.09 3.47 -26.70
N LYS A 105 -0.21 2.49 -26.82
CA LYS A 105 -0.49 1.14 -26.32
C LYS A 105 -0.37 1.14 -24.80
N GLU A 106 -1.40 0.73 -24.10
CA GLU A 106 -1.36 0.54 -22.64
C GLU A 106 -0.79 -0.84 -22.32
N LEU A 107 0.22 -0.89 -21.45
CA LEU A 107 0.77 -2.12 -20.90
C LEU A 107 0.33 -2.24 -19.44
N PRO A 108 -0.76 -2.96 -19.16
CA PRO A 108 -1.22 -3.16 -17.79
C PRO A 108 -0.33 -4.17 -17.06
N ILE A 109 0.04 -3.84 -15.82
CA ILE A 109 0.91 -4.66 -14.97
C ILE A 109 0.23 -4.94 -13.63
N ILE A 110 0.38 -6.16 -13.14
CA ILE A 110 0.11 -6.56 -11.76
C ILE A 110 1.45 -6.80 -11.08
N LEU A 111 1.73 -6.05 -10.01
CA LEU A 111 2.99 -6.11 -9.28
C LEU A 111 2.83 -6.85 -7.96
N LYS A 112 3.68 -7.87 -7.74
CA LYS A 112 3.81 -8.57 -6.46
C LYS A 112 5.23 -8.40 -5.94
N SER A 113 5.38 -8.09 -4.65
CA SER A 113 6.69 -7.89 -4.03
C SER A 113 6.78 -8.50 -2.63
N ASP A 114 7.98 -8.62 -2.12
CA ASP A 114 8.26 -9.11 -0.77
C ASP A 114 7.85 -8.14 0.33
N CYS A 115 7.94 -6.84 0.06
CA CYS A 115 7.58 -5.79 1.01
C CYS A 115 7.01 -4.54 0.31
N GLN A 116 6.34 -3.70 1.09
CA GLN A 116 5.67 -2.49 0.60
C GLN A 116 6.65 -1.49 -0.03
N GLY A 117 7.81 -1.28 0.59
CA GLY A 117 8.82 -0.35 0.06
C GLY A 117 9.36 -0.76 -1.31
N SER A 118 9.56 -2.07 -1.54
CA SER A 118 9.92 -2.61 -2.86
C SER A 118 8.82 -2.36 -3.88
N ALA A 119 7.55 -2.60 -3.51
CA ALA A 119 6.39 -2.37 -4.38
C ALA A 119 6.31 -0.90 -4.84
N GLU A 120 6.42 0.05 -3.90
CA GLU A 120 6.37 1.48 -4.20
C GLU A 120 7.51 1.93 -5.11
N THR A 121 8.74 1.47 -4.81
CA THR A 121 9.92 1.82 -5.62
C THR A 121 9.83 1.28 -7.03
N ILE A 122 9.40 0.01 -7.19
CA ILE A 122 9.26 -0.63 -8.50
C ILE A 122 8.13 0.03 -9.28
N LYS A 123 6.99 0.30 -8.65
CA LYS A 123 5.87 1.02 -9.27
C LYS A 123 6.33 2.36 -9.83
N ALA A 124 6.99 3.19 -9.01
CA ALA A 124 7.51 4.48 -9.44
C ALA A 124 8.56 4.37 -10.57
N SER A 125 9.35 3.29 -10.58
CA SER A 125 10.33 3.03 -11.64
C SER A 125 9.67 2.58 -12.93
N LEU A 126 8.66 1.73 -12.87
CA LEU A 126 7.88 1.27 -14.03
C LEU A 126 7.13 2.42 -14.68
N GLU A 127 6.51 3.28 -13.90
CA GLU A 127 5.79 4.46 -14.41
C GLU A 127 6.73 5.41 -15.17
N LYS A 128 7.98 5.56 -14.71
CA LYS A 128 9.02 6.34 -15.41
C LYS A 128 9.54 5.70 -16.70
N CYS A 129 9.37 4.41 -16.87
CA CYS A 129 9.73 3.69 -18.10
C CYS A 129 8.69 3.85 -19.21
N SER A 130 7.57 4.54 -18.96
CA SER A 130 6.58 4.87 -19.99
C SER A 130 7.22 5.75 -21.07
N THR A 131 6.90 5.44 -22.33
CA THR A 131 7.35 6.16 -23.52
C THR A 131 6.16 6.82 -24.23
N ASP A 132 6.44 7.59 -25.27
CA ASP A 132 5.39 8.20 -26.09
C ASP A 132 4.53 7.17 -26.83
N GLU A 133 5.05 5.95 -27.06
CA GLU A 133 4.34 4.88 -27.76
C GLU A 133 3.61 3.93 -26.81
N VAL A 134 4.17 3.70 -25.59
CA VAL A 134 3.66 2.73 -24.64
C VAL A 134 3.56 3.34 -23.25
N THR A 135 2.36 3.32 -22.68
CA THR A 135 2.12 3.74 -21.29
C THR A 135 2.05 2.52 -20.38
N ILE A 136 2.90 2.48 -19.37
CA ILE A 136 2.88 1.41 -18.36
C ILE A 136 1.92 1.80 -17.24
N THR A 137 0.91 0.96 -16.99
CA THR A 137 -0.08 1.19 -15.93
C THR A 137 -0.06 0.03 -14.93
N VAL A 138 0.27 0.33 -13.68
CA VAL A 138 0.20 -0.69 -12.61
C VAL A 138 -1.24 -0.76 -12.10
N LYS A 139 -2.00 -1.76 -12.58
CA LYS A 139 -3.42 -1.97 -12.22
C LYS A 139 -3.58 -2.45 -10.79
N HIS A 140 -2.68 -3.30 -10.32
CA HIS A 140 -2.71 -3.81 -8.95
C HIS A 140 -1.29 -3.98 -8.42
N SER A 141 -1.09 -3.62 -7.14
CA SER A 141 0.18 -3.80 -6.43
C SER A 141 -0.10 -4.37 -5.05
N SER A 142 0.55 -5.48 -4.70
CA SER A 142 0.38 -6.08 -3.38
C SER A 142 1.61 -6.86 -2.91
N VAL A 143 1.69 -7.08 -1.61
CA VAL A 143 2.80 -7.78 -0.95
C VAL A 143 2.47 -9.27 -0.80
N GLY A 144 3.48 -10.11 -1.03
CA GLY A 144 3.38 -11.57 -0.88
C GLY A 144 3.50 -12.32 -2.19
N GLY A 145 3.42 -13.65 -2.15
CA GLY A 145 3.54 -14.52 -3.31
C GLY A 145 2.39 -14.33 -4.32
N VAL A 146 2.63 -14.71 -5.56
CA VAL A 146 1.59 -14.71 -6.61
C VAL A 146 0.59 -15.81 -6.31
N ASN A 147 -0.70 -15.49 -6.37
CA ASN A 147 -1.81 -16.40 -6.13
C ASN A 147 -2.74 -16.55 -7.34
N ASP A 148 -3.71 -17.47 -7.27
CA ASP A 148 -4.63 -17.73 -8.38
C ASP A 148 -5.53 -16.52 -8.71
N SER A 149 -5.85 -15.68 -7.72
CA SER A 149 -6.61 -14.45 -7.94
C SER A 149 -5.83 -13.41 -8.75
N ASP A 150 -4.50 -13.34 -8.55
CA ASP A 150 -3.63 -12.45 -9.32
C ASP A 150 -3.58 -12.89 -10.80
N VAL A 151 -3.54 -14.21 -11.05
CA VAL A 151 -3.57 -14.78 -12.41
C VAL A 151 -4.91 -14.51 -13.08
N ALA A 152 -6.02 -14.75 -12.39
CA ALA A 152 -7.35 -14.45 -12.91
C ALA A 152 -7.56 -12.95 -13.21
N LEU A 153 -7.02 -12.07 -12.37
CA LEU A 153 -7.04 -10.62 -12.60
C LEU A 153 -6.19 -10.25 -13.82
N ALA A 154 -5.04 -10.90 -14.00
CA ALA A 154 -4.17 -10.70 -15.15
C ALA A 154 -4.86 -11.10 -16.46
N GLU A 155 -5.52 -12.25 -16.47
CA GLU A 155 -6.31 -12.71 -17.62
C GLU A 155 -7.43 -11.73 -17.95
N ALA A 156 -8.24 -11.34 -16.96
CA ALA A 156 -9.36 -10.43 -17.15
C ALA A 156 -8.95 -9.02 -17.62
N SER A 157 -7.75 -8.56 -17.25
CA SER A 157 -7.23 -7.22 -17.60
C SER A 157 -6.22 -7.22 -18.73
N GLY A 158 -5.83 -8.38 -19.27
CA GLY A 158 -4.73 -8.52 -20.24
C GLY A 158 -3.39 -8.06 -19.67
N ALA A 159 -3.19 -8.17 -18.36
CA ALA A 159 -2.03 -7.64 -17.66
C ALA A 159 -0.91 -8.66 -17.52
N ILE A 160 0.33 -8.18 -17.45
CA ILE A 160 1.51 -8.98 -17.14
C ILE A 160 1.72 -9.01 -15.62
N VAL A 161 1.91 -10.19 -15.05
CA VAL A 161 2.24 -10.34 -13.62
C VAL A 161 3.75 -10.28 -13.44
N ILE A 162 4.21 -9.32 -12.64
CA ILE A 162 5.62 -9.17 -12.28
C ILE A 162 5.78 -9.48 -10.79
N GLY A 163 6.59 -10.49 -10.48
CA GLY A 163 6.95 -10.85 -9.11
C GLY A 163 8.38 -10.42 -8.78
N PHE A 164 8.56 -9.60 -7.76
CA PHE A 164 9.87 -9.20 -7.26
C PHE A 164 10.16 -9.89 -5.92
N ASN A 165 11.20 -10.72 -5.91
CA ASN A 165 11.64 -11.50 -4.74
C ASN A 165 10.50 -12.31 -4.08
N VAL A 166 9.55 -12.78 -4.88
CA VAL A 166 8.43 -13.61 -4.47
C VAL A 166 8.31 -14.84 -5.35
N THR A 167 7.66 -15.88 -4.83
CA THR A 167 7.45 -17.13 -5.56
C THR A 167 5.98 -17.35 -5.87
N ALA A 168 5.70 -18.05 -6.94
CA ALA A 168 4.39 -18.61 -7.26
C ALA A 168 4.35 -20.09 -6.87
N SER A 169 3.25 -20.57 -6.29
CA SER A 169 3.05 -21.98 -6.03
C SER A 169 3.00 -22.79 -7.33
N GLY A 170 3.27 -24.09 -7.26
CA GLY A 170 3.23 -24.94 -8.46
C GLY A 170 1.87 -25.02 -9.12
N SER A 171 0.78 -24.86 -8.36
CA SER A 171 -0.60 -24.76 -8.89
C SER A 171 -0.78 -23.50 -9.71
N VAL A 172 -0.35 -22.35 -9.19
CA VAL A 172 -0.45 -21.04 -9.84
C VAL A 172 0.35 -21.00 -11.14
N ARG A 173 1.57 -21.59 -11.16
CA ARG A 173 2.36 -21.70 -12.39
C ARG A 173 1.64 -22.49 -13.47
N LYS A 174 1.06 -23.65 -13.11
CA LYS A 174 0.28 -24.47 -14.05
C LYS A 174 -0.98 -23.76 -14.57
N SER A 175 -1.60 -22.91 -13.74
CA SER A 175 -2.73 -22.09 -14.17
C SER A 175 -2.29 -21.01 -15.16
N ALA A 176 -1.17 -20.35 -14.89
CA ALA A 176 -0.61 -19.34 -15.78
C ALA A 176 -0.09 -19.90 -17.13
N GLU A 177 0.41 -21.15 -17.15
CA GLU A 177 0.85 -21.82 -18.39
C GLU A 177 -0.29 -22.24 -19.33
N LYS A 178 -1.53 -22.29 -18.82
CA LYS A 178 -2.72 -22.67 -19.60
C LYS A 178 -3.44 -21.48 -20.23
N GLN A 179 -3.05 -20.29 -19.85
CA GLN A 179 -3.58 -19.01 -20.32
C GLN A 179 -2.58 -18.32 -21.27
#